data_824493c35f2f092ecf5a5c8464f79ad0
#
_entry.id   824493c35f2f092ecf5a5c8464f79ad0
#
_cell.length_a   1.000
_cell.length_b   1.000
_cell.length_c   1.000
_cell.angle_alpha   90.00
_cell.angle_beta   90.00
_cell.angle_gamma   90.00
#
_symmetry.space_group_name_H-M   'P 1'
#
loop_
_entity.id
_entity.type
_entity.pdbx_description
1 polymer ?
#
loop_
_entity_poly.entity_id
_entity_poly.type
_entity_poly.pdbx_seq_one_letter_code
_entity_poly.pdbx_strand_id
1 'polypeptide(L)'
;HLFFGPGALLFPLAGLIWAALSYNLFYVSIINSLVCFVTYHSLTTYYISRTADNFLATSISVRIGLCMLMIAPLLLCIVSRNRHDLYKEVLYLANHDPLTHVGNRRFFFTQTENLLKENLVKSMSIIVLDIDHFKKMNDQYGHYMGDVLLQSFATTVKSNLREQDLFARMGGEEFVVVLNNISEIESQIIAERICRAVATSKTQVAHAVLSMTVSLGVVHQVLPTQNSLQSLLNRADRALYQAKTLGRNQVQLAS
;
A
#
# COMPACT_ATOMS: atom_id res chain seq x y z
N HIS A 1 -29.33 23.42 -35.78
CA HIS A 1 -28.67 24.61 -35.23
C HIS A 1 -27.73 24.32 -34.03
N LEU A 2 -27.96 23.26 -33.25
CA LEU A 2 -27.12 22.88 -32.11
C LEU A 2 -25.73 22.34 -32.51
N PHE A 3 -25.59 21.75 -33.71
CA PHE A 3 -24.34 21.13 -34.18
C PHE A 3 -23.40 22.08 -34.95
N PHE A 4 -23.84 23.28 -35.34
CA PHE A 4 -23.09 24.15 -36.22
C PHE A 4 -22.93 25.61 -35.72
N GLY A 5 -23.23 25.87 -34.44
CA GLY A 5 -23.07 27.18 -33.81
C GLY A 5 -21.99 27.22 -32.74
N PRO A 6 -21.81 28.34 -32.04
CA PRO A 6 -20.85 28.44 -30.90
C PRO A 6 -21.04 27.39 -29.83
N GLY A 7 -22.28 26.85 -29.69
CA GLY A 7 -22.59 25.75 -28.78
C GLY A 7 -21.93 24.39 -29.14
N ALA A 8 -21.45 24.24 -30.38
CA ALA A 8 -20.75 23.03 -30.81
C ALA A 8 -19.46 22.77 -30.01
N LEU A 9 -18.84 23.79 -29.43
CA LEU A 9 -17.66 23.67 -28.56
C LEU A 9 -17.97 23.00 -27.22
N LEU A 10 -19.22 23.02 -26.76
CA LEU A 10 -19.61 22.41 -25.49
C LEU A 10 -19.93 20.91 -25.61
N PHE A 11 -20.28 20.46 -26.82
CA PHE A 11 -20.74 19.10 -27.05
C PHE A 11 -19.67 18.02 -26.70
N PRO A 12 -18.39 18.18 -27.11
CA PRO A 12 -17.38 17.19 -26.81
C PRO A 12 -16.86 17.27 -25.37
N LEU A 13 -17.19 18.33 -24.61
CA LEU A 13 -16.60 18.58 -23.29
C LEU A 13 -16.90 17.45 -22.30
N ALA A 14 -18.13 16.95 -22.27
CA ALA A 14 -18.52 15.86 -21.36
C ALA A 14 -17.74 14.57 -21.67
N GLY A 15 -17.59 14.24 -22.95
CA GLY A 15 -16.81 13.09 -23.41
C GLY A 15 -15.31 13.24 -23.10
N LEU A 16 -14.76 14.44 -23.26
CA LEU A 16 -13.36 14.72 -22.93
C LEU A 16 -13.09 14.68 -21.41
N ILE A 17 -14.03 15.18 -20.60
CA ILE A 17 -13.94 15.07 -19.13
C ILE A 17 -13.98 13.59 -18.71
N TRP A 18 -14.90 12.82 -19.26
CA TRP A 18 -14.97 11.39 -18.98
C TRP A 18 -13.68 10.65 -19.40
N ALA A 19 -13.17 10.95 -20.59
CA ALA A 19 -11.90 10.38 -21.07
C ALA A 19 -10.73 10.76 -20.15
N ALA A 20 -10.67 12.01 -19.69
CA ALA A 20 -9.62 12.50 -18.79
C ALA A 20 -9.62 11.79 -17.42
N LEU A 21 -10.78 11.34 -16.96
CA LEU A 21 -10.92 10.59 -15.69
C LEU A 21 -10.69 9.09 -15.86
N SER A 22 -10.88 8.55 -17.08
CA SER A 22 -10.89 7.10 -17.34
C SER A 22 -9.62 6.57 -17.99
N TYR A 23 -8.90 7.40 -18.73
CA TYR A 23 -7.76 6.95 -19.55
C TYR A 23 -6.43 7.62 -19.15
N ASN A 24 -5.33 7.02 -19.60
CA ASN A 24 -3.99 7.57 -19.43
C ASN A 24 -3.80 8.84 -20.26
N LEU A 25 -2.90 9.73 -19.81
CA LEU A 25 -2.58 11.00 -20.46
C LEU A 25 -2.32 10.87 -21.97
N PHE A 26 -1.66 9.80 -22.40
CA PHE A 26 -1.37 9.53 -23.80
C PHE A 26 -2.66 9.38 -24.64
N TYR A 27 -3.58 8.53 -24.20
CA TYR A 27 -4.87 8.34 -24.90
C TYR A 27 -5.74 9.59 -24.84
N VAL A 28 -5.76 10.28 -23.69
CA VAL A 28 -6.48 11.55 -23.55
C VAL A 28 -5.97 12.60 -24.53
N SER A 29 -4.65 12.70 -24.70
CA SER A 29 -4.06 13.66 -25.66
C SER A 29 -4.41 13.35 -27.11
N ILE A 30 -4.44 12.06 -27.51
CA ILE A 30 -4.87 11.66 -28.86
C ILE A 30 -6.34 11.98 -29.09
N ILE A 31 -7.21 11.55 -28.16
CA ILE A 31 -8.66 11.79 -28.27
C ILE A 31 -8.93 13.31 -28.33
N ASN A 32 -8.28 14.06 -27.47
CA ASN A 32 -8.44 15.51 -27.40
C ASN A 32 -7.97 16.19 -28.71
N SER A 33 -6.83 15.79 -29.27
CA SER A 33 -6.32 16.30 -30.56
C SER A 33 -7.27 15.99 -31.71
N LEU A 34 -7.83 14.77 -31.75
CA LEU A 34 -8.78 14.36 -32.77
C LEU A 34 -10.08 15.18 -32.68
N VAL A 35 -10.63 15.33 -31.48
CA VAL A 35 -11.84 16.13 -31.23
C VAL A 35 -11.61 17.59 -31.62
N CYS A 36 -10.47 18.17 -31.24
CA CYS A 36 -10.14 19.54 -31.61
C CYS A 36 -9.98 19.71 -33.13
N PHE A 37 -9.36 18.76 -33.81
CA PHE A 37 -9.23 18.77 -35.27
C PHE A 37 -10.60 18.74 -35.96
N VAL A 38 -11.46 17.81 -35.57
CA VAL A 38 -12.82 17.69 -36.13
C VAL A 38 -13.64 18.95 -35.85
N THR A 39 -13.58 19.48 -34.63
CA THR A 39 -14.31 20.67 -34.21
C THR A 39 -13.82 21.92 -34.98
N TYR A 40 -12.49 22.07 -35.12
CA TYR A 40 -11.89 23.15 -35.91
C TYR A 40 -12.35 23.11 -37.37
N HIS A 41 -12.27 21.93 -38.00
CA HIS A 41 -12.67 21.75 -39.40
C HIS A 41 -14.16 22.05 -39.59
N SER A 42 -15.02 21.56 -38.69
CA SER A 42 -16.46 21.81 -38.74
C SER A 42 -16.80 23.31 -38.60
N LEU A 43 -16.15 24.00 -37.65
CA LEU A 43 -16.37 25.42 -37.41
C LEU A 43 -15.84 26.30 -38.57
N THR A 44 -14.66 26.01 -39.10
CA THR A 44 -14.10 26.76 -40.24
C THR A 44 -14.95 26.61 -41.48
N THR A 45 -15.44 25.43 -41.81
CA THR A 45 -16.32 25.18 -42.96
C THR A 45 -17.65 25.95 -42.80
N TYR A 46 -18.21 25.99 -41.61
CA TYR A 46 -19.45 26.70 -41.31
C TYR A 46 -19.28 28.21 -41.43
N TYR A 47 -18.20 28.79 -40.89
CA TYR A 47 -18.01 30.25 -40.87
C TYR A 47 -17.49 30.80 -42.21
N ILE A 48 -16.65 30.10 -42.94
CA ILE A 48 -16.18 30.51 -44.28
C ILE A 48 -17.35 30.64 -45.26
N SER A 49 -18.39 29.84 -45.09
CA SER A 49 -19.55 29.86 -45.96
C SER A 49 -20.54 31.02 -45.65
N ARG A 50 -20.40 31.74 -44.53
CA ARG A 50 -21.46 32.65 -44.03
C ARG A 50 -21.09 34.10 -43.71
N THR A 51 -19.82 34.47 -43.50
CA THR A 51 -19.53 35.82 -42.99
C THR A 51 -18.19 36.38 -43.49
N ALA A 52 -18.24 37.34 -44.42
CA ALA A 52 -17.05 38.11 -44.80
C ALA A 52 -16.71 39.25 -43.79
N ASP A 53 -17.70 39.85 -43.12
CA ASP A 53 -17.52 41.12 -42.43
C ASP A 53 -16.95 41.06 -41.00
N ASN A 54 -16.95 39.90 -40.33
CA ASN A 54 -16.40 39.73 -38.96
C ASN A 54 -15.44 38.53 -38.81
N PHE A 55 -14.79 38.17 -39.87
CA PHE A 55 -13.95 36.94 -39.95
C PHE A 55 -12.82 36.92 -38.89
N LEU A 56 -12.15 38.05 -38.66
CA LEU A 56 -11.00 38.12 -37.73
C LEU A 56 -11.42 37.92 -36.29
N ALA A 57 -12.44 38.64 -35.80
CA ALA A 57 -12.88 38.52 -34.40
C ALA A 57 -13.44 37.15 -34.09
N THR A 58 -14.21 36.55 -35.00
CA THR A 58 -14.78 35.22 -34.87
C THR A 58 -13.69 34.14 -34.91
N SER A 59 -12.70 34.30 -35.79
CA SER A 59 -11.56 33.37 -35.90
C SER A 59 -10.71 33.35 -34.61
N ILE A 60 -10.47 34.51 -33.99
CA ILE A 60 -9.75 34.61 -32.71
C ILE A 60 -10.53 33.91 -31.59
N SER A 61 -11.84 34.18 -31.47
CA SER A 61 -12.68 33.56 -30.44
C SER A 61 -12.74 32.03 -30.55
N VAL A 62 -12.86 31.51 -31.78
CA VAL A 62 -12.83 30.06 -32.04
C VAL A 62 -11.50 29.46 -31.64
N ARG A 63 -10.38 30.09 -31.97
CA ARG A 63 -9.03 29.59 -31.59
C ARG A 63 -8.84 29.57 -30.08
N ILE A 64 -9.26 30.62 -29.38
CA ILE A 64 -9.21 30.66 -27.91
C ILE A 64 -10.07 29.54 -27.32
N GLY A 65 -11.31 29.36 -27.82
CA GLY A 65 -12.17 28.27 -27.35
C GLY A 65 -11.59 26.88 -27.58
N LEU A 66 -10.93 26.64 -28.73
CA LEU A 66 -10.23 25.37 -29.00
C LEU A 66 -9.02 25.17 -28.07
N CYS A 67 -8.24 26.23 -27.79
CA CYS A 67 -7.14 26.13 -26.84
C CYS A 67 -7.64 25.76 -25.43
N MET A 68 -8.74 26.38 -24.97
CA MET A 68 -9.37 26.04 -23.70
C MET A 68 -9.89 24.60 -23.68
N LEU A 69 -10.51 24.16 -24.78
CA LEU A 69 -10.99 22.79 -24.94
C LEU A 69 -9.85 21.77 -24.88
N MET A 70 -8.67 22.12 -25.39
CA MET A 70 -7.47 21.27 -25.33
C MET A 70 -6.85 21.22 -23.92
N ILE A 71 -6.72 22.36 -23.28
CA ILE A 71 -5.98 22.50 -22.00
C ILE A 71 -6.76 21.89 -20.83
N ALA A 72 -8.06 22.14 -20.74
CA ALA A 72 -8.87 21.73 -19.60
C ALA A 72 -8.88 20.20 -19.33
N PRO A 73 -9.13 19.32 -20.32
CA PRO A 73 -9.07 17.87 -20.09
C PRO A 73 -7.69 17.36 -19.73
N LEU A 74 -6.62 17.95 -20.31
CA LEU A 74 -5.24 17.57 -19.98
C LEU A 74 -4.88 17.94 -18.55
N LEU A 75 -5.24 19.17 -18.11
CA LEU A 75 -5.03 19.59 -16.74
C LEU A 75 -5.84 18.72 -15.77
N LEU A 76 -7.09 18.40 -16.10
CA LEU A 76 -7.92 17.52 -15.27
C LEU A 76 -7.32 16.13 -15.14
N CYS A 77 -6.80 15.56 -16.24
CA CYS A 77 -6.12 14.26 -16.23
C CYS A 77 -4.88 14.29 -15.32
N ILE A 78 -4.03 15.32 -15.44
CA ILE A 78 -2.82 15.47 -14.61
C ILE A 78 -3.19 15.62 -13.13
N VAL A 79 -4.15 16.49 -12.81
CA VAL A 79 -4.60 16.73 -11.42
C VAL A 79 -5.21 15.46 -10.82
N SER A 80 -6.07 14.76 -11.57
CA SER A 80 -6.67 13.50 -11.12
C SER A 80 -5.63 12.42 -10.84
N ARG A 81 -4.63 12.31 -11.70
CA ARG A 81 -3.53 11.34 -11.53
C ARG A 81 -2.68 11.68 -10.31
N ASN A 82 -2.24 12.92 -10.18
CA ASN A 82 -1.46 13.36 -9.02
C ASN A 82 -2.23 13.13 -7.72
N ARG A 83 -3.53 13.42 -7.69
CA ARG A 83 -4.37 13.13 -6.52
C ARG A 83 -4.44 11.64 -6.20
N HIS A 84 -4.53 10.78 -7.21
CA HIS A 84 -4.56 9.34 -7.02
C HIS A 84 -3.23 8.79 -6.47
N ASP A 85 -2.11 9.29 -6.99
CA ASP A 85 -0.77 8.87 -6.54
C ASP A 85 -0.51 9.36 -5.10
N LEU A 86 -0.85 10.61 -4.78
CA LEU A 86 -0.79 11.14 -3.41
C LEU A 86 -1.69 10.35 -2.44
N TYR A 87 -2.89 9.97 -2.88
CA TYR A 87 -3.78 9.15 -2.06
C TYR A 87 -3.20 7.78 -1.75
N LYS A 88 -2.58 7.11 -2.74
CA LYS A 88 -1.86 5.85 -2.53
C LYS A 88 -0.70 6.00 -1.55
N GLU A 89 0.08 7.06 -1.70
CA GLU A 89 1.20 7.37 -0.80
C GLU A 89 0.71 7.60 0.64
N VAL A 90 -0.34 8.40 0.80
CA VAL A 90 -0.96 8.63 2.13
C VAL A 90 -1.47 7.33 2.73
N LEU A 91 -2.15 6.47 1.95
CA LEU A 91 -2.60 5.15 2.42
C LEU A 91 -1.42 4.24 2.78
N TYR A 92 -0.36 4.25 1.99
CA TYR A 92 0.84 3.49 2.30
C TYR A 92 1.46 3.94 3.62
N LEU A 93 1.70 5.23 3.80
CA LEU A 93 2.24 5.81 5.04
C LEU A 93 1.32 5.57 6.26
N ALA A 94 0.00 5.61 6.04
CA ALA A 94 -0.96 5.32 7.10
C ALA A 94 -0.98 3.85 7.55
N ASN A 95 -0.52 2.92 6.71
CA ASN A 95 -0.63 1.49 6.93
C ASN A 95 0.72 0.78 7.12
N HIS A 96 1.85 1.45 6.86
CA HIS A 96 3.18 0.85 6.98
C HIS A 96 4.03 1.57 8.01
N ASP A 97 4.96 0.82 8.61
CA ASP A 97 5.99 1.38 9.49
C ASP A 97 7.08 2.07 8.65
N PRO A 98 7.40 3.34 8.93
CA PRO A 98 8.32 4.11 8.09
C PRO A 98 9.77 3.60 8.13
N LEU A 99 10.17 2.88 9.19
CA LEU A 99 11.52 2.36 9.34
C LEU A 99 11.69 1.02 8.64
N THR A 100 10.76 0.10 8.86
CA THR A 100 10.87 -1.31 8.42
C THR A 100 10.07 -1.62 7.16
N HIS A 101 9.20 -0.71 6.73
CA HIS A 101 8.31 -0.83 5.56
C HIS A 101 7.36 -2.05 5.59
N VAL A 102 7.22 -2.72 6.73
CA VAL A 102 6.18 -3.71 6.96
C VAL A 102 4.89 -3.04 7.41
N GLY A 103 3.78 -3.76 7.51
CA GLY A 103 2.55 -3.21 8.06
C GLY A 103 2.78 -2.59 9.44
N ASN A 104 2.05 -1.52 9.77
CA ASN A 104 2.05 -0.97 11.11
C ASN A 104 0.92 -1.60 11.96
N ARG A 105 0.82 -1.20 13.22
CA ARG A 105 -0.22 -1.65 14.15
C ARG A 105 -1.63 -1.48 13.60
N ARG A 106 -1.93 -0.34 12.98
CA ARG A 106 -3.24 -0.06 12.37
C ARG A 106 -3.56 -1.04 11.25
N PHE A 107 -2.62 -1.27 10.35
CA PHE A 107 -2.74 -2.24 9.27
C PHE A 107 -3.06 -3.64 9.81
N PHE A 108 -2.30 -4.10 10.81
CA PHE A 108 -2.50 -5.40 11.44
C PHE A 108 -3.96 -5.56 11.93
N PHE A 109 -4.46 -4.64 12.77
CA PHE A 109 -5.81 -4.75 13.31
C PHE A 109 -6.87 -4.73 12.22
N THR A 110 -6.76 -3.79 11.27
CA THR A 110 -7.75 -3.65 10.18
C THR A 110 -7.81 -4.92 9.31
N GLN A 111 -6.66 -5.43 8.89
CA GLN A 111 -6.60 -6.60 8.01
C GLN A 111 -7.02 -7.88 8.73
N THR A 112 -6.56 -8.09 9.96
CA THR A 112 -6.89 -9.30 10.72
C THR A 112 -8.37 -9.34 11.11
N GLU A 113 -8.97 -8.21 11.47
CA GLU A 113 -10.42 -8.15 11.73
C GLU A 113 -11.24 -8.45 10.48
N ASN A 114 -10.80 -8.00 9.30
CA ASN A 114 -11.45 -8.33 8.04
C ASN A 114 -11.37 -9.83 7.76
N LEU A 115 -10.21 -10.45 7.95
CA LEU A 115 -10.03 -11.91 7.80
C LEU A 115 -10.94 -12.71 8.74
N LEU A 116 -11.13 -12.25 9.97
CA LEU A 116 -12.03 -12.90 10.93
C LEU A 116 -13.52 -12.78 10.52
N LYS A 117 -13.89 -11.72 9.82
CA LYS A 117 -15.27 -11.48 9.34
C LYS A 117 -15.57 -12.20 8.02
N GLU A 118 -14.56 -12.37 7.18
CA GLU A 118 -14.70 -13.04 5.89
C GLU A 118 -14.69 -14.55 6.11
N ASN A 119 -15.78 -15.24 5.78
CA ASN A 119 -15.90 -16.72 5.88
C ASN A 119 -14.98 -17.48 4.90
N LEU A 120 -13.98 -16.83 4.32
CA LEU A 120 -13.04 -17.40 3.36
C LEU A 120 -11.85 -18.09 4.02
N VAL A 121 -11.57 -17.75 5.28
CA VAL A 121 -10.44 -18.32 6.06
C VAL A 121 -10.98 -19.38 7.01
N LYS A 122 -10.46 -20.60 6.92
CA LYS A 122 -10.87 -21.75 7.75
C LYS A 122 -10.06 -21.87 9.05
N SER A 123 -8.84 -21.36 9.05
CA SER A 123 -7.97 -21.34 10.21
C SER A 123 -6.96 -20.21 10.09
N MET A 124 -6.48 -19.71 11.22
CA MET A 124 -5.42 -18.72 11.28
C MET A 124 -4.48 -18.99 12.44
N SER A 125 -3.23 -18.58 12.30
CA SER A 125 -2.29 -18.54 13.41
C SER A 125 -1.74 -17.12 13.55
N ILE A 126 -1.64 -16.64 14.78
CA ILE A 126 -1.01 -15.37 15.12
C ILE A 126 0.31 -15.69 15.82
N ILE A 127 1.39 -15.12 15.35
CA ILE A 127 2.73 -15.24 15.92
C ILE A 127 3.13 -13.85 16.40
N VAL A 128 3.37 -13.68 17.68
CA VAL A 128 3.95 -12.46 18.25
C VAL A 128 5.45 -12.70 18.42
N LEU A 129 6.25 -11.73 17.96
CA LEU A 129 7.71 -11.81 17.93
C LEU A 129 8.29 -10.60 18.68
N ASP A 130 9.35 -10.84 19.43
CA ASP A 130 10.08 -9.78 20.14
C ASP A 130 11.59 -10.07 20.06
N ILE A 131 12.35 -9.05 19.63
CA ILE A 131 13.81 -9.16 19.47
C ILE A 131 14.47 -9.20 20.85
N ASP A 132 15.17 -10.28 21.12
CA ASP A 132 15.79 -10.51 22.42
C ASP A 132 16.88 -9.47 22.71
N HIS A 133 16.82 -8.88 23.91
CA HIS A 133 17.81 -7.93 24.39
C HIS A 133 18.00 -6.66 23.53
N PHE A 134 17.01 -6.28 22.74
CA PHE A 134 17.11 -5.14 21.82
C PHE A 134 17.53 -3.84 22.52
N LYS A 135 16.97 -3.58 23.72
CA LYS A 135 17.38 -2.42 24.52
C LYS A 135 18.88 -2.42 24.84
N LYS A 136 19.44 -3.58 25.22
CA LYS A 136 20.91 -3.67 25.49
C LYS A 136 21.74 -3.38 24.25
N MET A 137 21.25 -3.79 23.07
CA MET A 137 21.91 -3.50 21.79
C MET A 137 21.88 -2.00 21.48
N ASN A 138 20.74 -1.32 21.72
CA ASN A 138 20.65 0.12 21.59
C ASN A 138 21.57 0.87 22.57
N ASP A 139 21.61 0.41 23.83
CA ASP A 139 22.44 1.03 24.87
C ASP A 139 23.95 0.88 24.56
N GLN A 140 24.33 -0.22 23.92
CA GLN A 140 25.72 -0.54 23.58
C GLN A 140 26.19 0.08 22.26
N TYR A 141 25.33 0.08 21.22
CA TYR A 141 25.72 0.44 19.84
C TYR A 141 25.02 1.71 19.32
N GLY A 142 24.10 2.26 20.10
CA GLY A 142 23.32 3.45 19.73
C GLY A 142 22.07 3.12 18.91
N HIS A 143 21.11 4.05 18.90
CA HIS A 143 19.82 3.90 18.25
C HIS A 143 19.91 3.67 16.73
N TYR A 144 20.88 4.30 16.07
CA TYR A 144 21.08 4.09 14.62
C TYR A 144 21.36 2.62 14.28
N MET A 145 22.17 1.95 15.12
CA MET A 145 22.43 0.51 14.95
C MET A 145 21.18 -0.33 15.23
N GLY A 146 20.39 0.05 16.22
CA GLY A 146 19.08 -0.56 16.48
C GLY A 146 18.14 -0.46 15.28
N ASP A 147 18.10 0.68 14.62
CA ASP A 147 17.26 0.89 13.43
C ASP A 147 17.70 -0.05 12.28
N VAL A 148 19.00 -0.18 12.03
CA VAL A 148 19.53 -1.12 11.03
C VAL A 148 19.19 -2.56 11.39
N LEU A 149 19.26 -2.94 12.66
CA LEU A 149 18.87 -4.29 13.12
C LEU A 149 17.37 -4.54 12.93
N LEU A 150 16.51 -3.57 13.21
CA LEU A 150 15.07 -3.67 12.95
C LEU A 150 14.76 -3.87 11.46
N GLN A 151 15.44 -3.16 10.57
CA GLN A 151 15.29 -3.33 9.12
C GLN A 151 15.78 -4.71 8.66
N SER A 152 16.92 -5.15 9.17
CA SER A 152 17.46 -6.49 8.88
C SER A 152 16.54 -7.60 9.40
N PHE A 153 16.01 -7.45 10.61
CA PHE A 153 15.01 -8.36 11.19
C PHE A 153 13.76 -8.44 10.30
N ALA A 154 13.18 -7.30 9.95
CA ALA A 154 11.99 -7.26 9.12
C ALA A 154 12.22 -7.93 7.75
N THR A 155 13.36 -7.71 7.12
CA THR A 155 13.75 -8.35 5.86
C THR A 155 13.89 -9.86 6.02
N THR A 156 14.55 -10.32 7.09
CA THR A 156 14.73 -11.74 7.37
C THR A 156 13.40 -12.45 7.64
N VAL A 157 12.51 -11.86 8.43
CA VAL A 157 11.19 -12.45 8.68
C VAL A 157 10.38 -12.48 7.40
N LYS A 158 10.30 -11.37 6.66
CA LYS A 158 9.52 -11.27 5.42
C LYS A 158 9.94 -12.30 4.37
N SER A 159 11.24 -12.61 4.24
CA SER A 159 11.74 -13.63 3.31
C SER A 159 11.33 -15.07 3.68
N ASN A 160 10.85 -15.28 4.91
CA ASN A 160 10.34 -16.56 5.42
C ASN A 160 8.80 -16.64 5.41
N LEU A 161 8.11 -15.66 4.85
CA LEU A 161 6.65 -15.59 4.77
C LEU A 161 6.18 -15.65 3.32
N ARG A 162 4.93 -16.07 3.13
CA ARG A 162 4.24 -16.04 1.83
C ARG A 162 3.71 -14.62 1.58
N GLU A 163 3.43 -14.27 0.34
CA GLU A 163 2.86 -12.97 -0.04
C GLU A 163 1.52 -12.68 0.64
N GLN A 164 0.72 -13.71 0.89
CA GLN A 164 -0.59 -13.63 1.54
C GLN A 164 -0.54 -13.56 3.07
N ASP A 165 0.62 -13.80 3.69
CA ASP A 165 0.79 -13.72 5.14
C ASP A 165 0.91 -12.23 5.54
N LEU A 166 0.23 -11.85 6.64
CA LEU A 166 0.34 -10.50 7.15
C LEU A 166 1.56 -10.41 8.07
N PHE A 167 2.32 -9.35 7.90
CA PHE A 167 3.46 -9.05 8.76
C PHE A 167 3.47 -7.56 9.11
N ALA A 168 3.53 -7.26 10.41
CA ALA A 168 3.45 -5.91 10.91
C ALA A 168 4.34 -5.68 12.13
N ARG A 169 4.76 -4.43 12.34
CA ARG A 169 5.44 -3.94 13.53
C ARG A 169 4.42 -3.31 14.47
N MET A 170 4.38 -3.78 15.71
CA MET A 170 3.44 -3.29 16.74
C MET A 170 3.97 -2.06 17.47
N GLY A 171 5.27 -1.90 17.56
CA GLY A 171 6.01 -0.80 18.17
C GLY A 171 7.33 -1.27 18.77
N GLY A 172 8.32 -0.42 18.91
CA GLY A 172 9.63 -0.78 19.45
C GLY A 172 10.26 -1.96 18.72
N GLU A 173 10.52 -3.05 19.44
CA GLU A 173 11.07 -4.31 18.95
C GLU A 173 10.03 -5.43 18.74
N GLU A 174 8.73 -5.10 18.84
CA GLU A 174 7.63 -6.05 18.77
C GLU A 174 7.05 -6.12 17.35
N PHE A 175 6.89 -7.34 16.85
CA PHE A 175 6.31 -7.64 15.55
C PHE A 175 5.23 -8.72 15.67
N VAL A 176 4.38 -8.80 14.65
CA VAL A 176 3.31 -9.79 14.57
C VAL A 176 3.18 -10.33 13.16
N VAL A 177 2.93 -11.64 13.06
CA VAL A 177 2.62 -12.34 11.80
C VAL A 177 1.26 -12.99 11.92
N VAL A 178 0.47 -12.94 10.84
CA VAL A 178 -0.76 -13.73 10.71
C VAL A 178 -0.62 -14.66 9.52
N LEU A 179 -0.77 -15.94 9.77
CA LEU A 179 -0.75 -17.00 8.77
C LEU A 179 -2.17 -17.50 8.54
N ASN A 180 -2.62 -17.52 7.30
CA ASN A 180 -3.98 -17.89 6.94
C ASN A 180 -4.04 -19.30 6.35
N ASN A 181 -5.18 -20.02 6.61
CA ASN A 181 -5.43 -21.37 6.10
C ASN A 181 -4.27 -22.34 6.31
N ILE A 182 -3.84 -22.42 7.56
CA ILE A 182 -2.67 -23.21 7.98
C ILE A 182 -3.05 -24.08 9.18
N SER A 183 -2.42 -25.21 9.32
CA SER A 183 -2.53 -26.05 10.52
C SER A 183 -1.63 -25.54 11.66
N GLU A 184 -1.91 -25.99 12.88
CA GLU A 184 -1.09 -25.66 14.04
C GLU A 184 0.37 -26.11 13.87
N ILE A 185 0.56 -27.34 13.38
CA ILE A 185 1.89 -27.93 13.13
C ILE A 185 2.68 -27.10 12.10
N GLU A 186 2.05 -26.74 10.99
CA GLU A 186 2.70 -25.92 9.96
C GLU A 186 3.05 -24.53 10.49
N SER A 187 2.18 -23.93 11.33
CA SER A 187 2.46 -22.62 11.93
C SER A 187 3.66 -22.67 12.87
N GLN A 188 3.80 -23.76 13.64
CA GLN A 188 4.97 -24.01 14.49
C GLN A 188 6.24 -24.14 13.64
N ILE A 189 6.21 -24.92 12.57
CA ILE A 189 7.35 -25.11 11.65
C ILE A 189 7.80 -23.76 11.06
N ILE A 190 6.85 -22.90 10.66
CA ILE A 190 7.17 -21.57 10.15
C ILE A 190 7.79 -20.70 11.24
N ALA A 191 7.23 -20.70 12.44
CA ALA A 191 7.77 -19.94 13.57
C ALA A 191 9.19 -20.38 13.92
N GLU A 192 9.47 -21.69 13.98
CA GLU A 192 10.81 -22.22 14.22
C GLU A 192 11.79 -21.89 13.07
N ARG A 193 11.32 -21.89 11.82
CA ARG A 193 12.11 -21.45 10.67
C ARG A 193 12.50 -19.99 10.80
N ILE A 194 11.57 -19.12 11.17
CA ILE A 194 11.84 -17.69 11.42
C ILE A 194 12.85 -17.54 12.55
N CYS A 195 12.64 -18.21 13.68
CA CYS A 195 13.54 -18.16 14.83
C CYS A 195 14.98 -18.52 14.43
N ARG A 196 15.17 -19.63 13.72
CA ARG A 196 16.48 -20.07 13.22
C ARG A 196 17.07 -19.10 12.19
N ALA A 197 16.27 -18.60 11.26
CA ALA A 197 16.73 -17.65 10.24
C ALA A 197 17.26 -16.36 10.89
N VAL A 198 16.57 -15.84 11.91
CA VAL A 198 17.01 -14.66 12.65
C VAL A 198 18.29 -14.95 13.43
N ALA A 199 18.36 -16.07 14.15
CA ALA A 199 19.54 -16.44 14.95
C ALA A 199 20.81 -16.67 14.09
N THR A 200 20.65 -17.11 12.83
CA THR A 200 21.77 -17.32 11.90
C THR A 200 22.08 -16.08 11.05
N SER A 201 21.18 -15.10 11.02
CA SER A 201 21.40 -13.86 10.26
C SER A 201 22.54 -13.05 10.86
N LYS A 202 23.35 -12.46 9.97
CA LYS A 202 24.45 -11.57 10.35
C LYS A 202 24.20 -10.22 9.68
N THR A 203 24.09 -9.18 10.48
CA THR A 203 23.92 -7.82 9.97
C THR A 203 25.25 -7.10 10.04
N GLN A 204 25.82 -6.80 8.87
CA GLN A 204 27.06 -6.03 8.79
C GLN A 204 26.73 -4.55 8.84
N VAL A 205 27.29 -3.84 9.84
CA VAL A 205 27.11 -2.41 9.97
C VAL A 205 28.47 -1.77 10.26
N ALA A 206 28.95 -0.94 9.34
CA ALA A 206 30.29 -0.35 9.36
C ALA A 206 31.38 -1.45 9.56
N HIS A 207 32.03 -1.48 10.71
CA HIS A 207 33.09 -2.43 11.04
C HIS A 207 32.64 -3.56 11.98
N ALA A 208 31.36 -3.62 12.36
CA ALA A 208 30.80 -4.63 13.27
C ALA A 208 29.88 -5.60 12.53
N VAL A 209 29.96 -6.86 12.92
CA VAL A 209 28.97 -7.90 12.51
C VAL A 209 28.12 -8.19 13.73
N LEU A 210 26.85 -7.83 13.65
CA LEU A 210 25.90 -8.03 14.73
C LEU A 210 24.99 -9.24 14.45
N SER A 211 24.66 -9.97 15.48
CA SER A 211 23.68 -11.06 15.47
C SER A 211 22.58 -10.74 16.49
N MET A 212 21.38 -11.21 16.21
CA MET A 212 20.24 -11.06 17.09
C MET A 212 19.50 -12.39 17.23
N THR A 213 18.74 -12.53 18.29
CA THR A 213 17.79 -13.64 18.46
C THR A 213 16.40 -13.09 18.67
N VAL A 214 15.39 -13.94 18.56
CA VAL A 214 13.98 -13.57 18.68
C VAL A 214 13.24 -14.62 19.49
N SER A 215 12.38 -14.19 20.39
CA SER A 215 11.42 -15.05 21.07
C SER A 215 10.07 -14.94 20.38
N LEU A 216 9.36 -16.06 20.23
CA LEU A 216 8.08 -16.13 19.52
C LEU A 216 7.02 -16.82 20.39
N GLY A 217 5.81 -16.23 20.38
CA GLY A 217 4.61 -16.85 20.92
C GLY A 217 3.61 -17.10 19.80
N VAL A 218 3.10 -18.32 19.69
CA VAL A 218 2.19 -18.74 18.61
C VAL A 218 0.84 -19.14 19.19
N VAL A 219 -0.23 -18.65 18.61
CA VAL A 219 -1.59 -19.14 18.85
C VAL A 219 -2.21 -19.59 17.54
N HIS A 220 -2.81 -20.79 17.55
CA HIS A 220 -3.59 -21.29 16.42
C HIS A 220 -5.09 -21.23 16.74
N GLN A 221 -5.91 -20.92 15.74
CA GLN A 221 -7.36 -20.83 15.87
C GLN A 221 -8.07 -21.35 14.62
N VAL A 222 -8.99 -22.29 14.81
CA VAL A 222 -9.94 -22.74 13.77
C VAL A 222 -11.08 -21.72 13.70
N LEU A 223 -11.52 -21.37 12.51
CA LEU A 223 -12.58 -20.41 12.25
C LEU A 223 -13.85 -21.11 11.72
N PRO A 224 -15.05 -20.57 11.94
CA PRO A 224 -15.32 -19.34 12.71
C PRO A 224 -15.09 -19.52 14.22
N THR A 225 -14.74 -18.45 14.90
CA THR A 225 -14.48 -18.45 16.34
C THR A 225 -15.24 -17.33 17.04
N GLN A 226 -15.61 -17.56 18.31
CA GLN A 226 -16.14 -16.52 19.18
C GLN A 226 -15.03 -15.71 19.88
N ASN A 227 -13.79 -16.15 19.75
CA ASN A 227 -12.65 -15.45 20.33
C ASN A 227 -12.42 -14.12 19.59
N SER A 228 -12.32 -13.04 20.35
CA SER A 228 -11.92 -11.75 19.79
C SER A 228 -10.43 -11.76 19.40
N LEU A 229 -10.05 -10.92 18.45
CA LEU A 229 -8.64 -10.73 18.07
C LEU A 229 -7.78 -10.40 19.30
N GLN A 230 -8.29 -9.58 20.22
CA GLN A 230 -7.58 -9.23 21.45
C GLN A 230 -7.35 -10.45 22.35
N SER A 231 -8.31 -11.37 22.43
CA SER A 231 -8.15 -12.62 23.19
C SER A 231 -7.05 -13.50 22.59
N LEU A 232 -6.99 -13.61 21.26
CA LEU A 232 -5.96 -14.38 20.55
C LEU A 232 -4.57 -13.76 20.76
N LEU A 233 -4.47 -12.44 20.64
CA LEU A 233 -3.22 -11.71 20.93
C LEU A 233 -2.75 -11.96 22.37
N ASN A 234 -3.64 -11.84 23.35
CA ASN A 234 -3.29 -12.07 24.76
C ASN A 234 -2.77 -13.50 25.01
N ARG A 235 -3.29 -14.50 24.27
CA ARG A 235 -2.78 -15.88 24.35
C ARG A 235 -1.38 -15.99 23.73
N ALA A 236 -1.18 -15.39 22.57
CA ALA A 236 0.14 -15.36 21.92
C ALA A 236 1.19 -14.64 22.77
N ASP A 237 0.82 -13.51 23.41
CA ASP A 237 1.71 -12.76 24.30
C ASP A 237 2.10 -13.58 25.55
N ARG A 238 1.18 -14.35 26.12
CA ARG A 238 1.52 -15.27 27.23
C ARG A 238 2.55 -16.33 26.78
N ALA A 239 2.37 -16.89 25.59
CA ALA A 239 3.33 -17.85 25.03
C ALA A 239 4.69 -17.16 24.78
N LEU A 240 4.71 -15.94 24.24
CA LEU A 240 5.93 -15.16 24.09
C LEU A 240 6.63 -14.91 25.44
N TYR A 241 5.88 -14.55 26.46
CA TYR A 241 6.43 -14.39 27.81
C TYR A 241 7.08 -15.68 28.32
N GLN A 242 6.46 -16.85 28.08
CA GLN A 242 7.04 -18.14 28.41
C GLN A 242 8.34 -18.37 27.62
N ALA A 243 8.38 -18.06 26.32
CA ALA A 243 9.60 -18.17 25.52
C ALA A 243 10.74 -17.32 26.11
N LYS A 244 10.44 -16.09 26.54
CA LYS A 244 11.43 -15.21 27.18
C LYS A 244 11.92 -15.73 28.54
N THR A 245 11.05 -16.35 29.35
CA THR A 245 11.41 -16.86 30.68
C THR A 245 12.18 -18.18 30.60
N LEU A 246 11.91 -19.00 29.60
CA LEU A 246 12.58 -20.30 29.38
C LEU A 246 13.95 -20.19 28.70
N GLY A 247 14.49 -18.98 28.50
CA GLY A 247 15.85 -18.79 28.01
C GLY A 247 15.94 -18.04 26.67
N ARG A 248 14.83 -17.54 26.15
CA ARG A 248 14.76 -16.79 24.88
C ARG A 248 15.14 -17.65 23.65
N ASN A 249 15.24 -17.00 22.46
CA ASN A 249 15.61 -17.63 21.19
C ASN A 249 14.86 -18.93 20.92
N GLN A 250 13.56 -18.91 21.10
CA GLN A 250 12.70 -20.10 20.98
C GLN A 250 11.24 -19.73 20.69
N VAL A 251 10.49 -20.74 20.29
CA VAL A 251 9.05 -20.68 20.01
C VAL A 251 8.28 -21.35 21.14
N GLN A 252 7.19 -20.73 21.58
CA GLN A 252 6.23 -21.35 22.50
C GLN A 252 4.82 -21.27 21.89
N LEU A 253 4.07 -22.37 22.05
CA LEU A 253 2.68 -22.46 21.61
C LEU A 253 1.75 -22.07 22.76
N ALA A 254 0.71 -21.31 22.46
CA ALA A 254 -0.34 -20.99 23.40
C ALA A 254 -1.25 -22.22 23.60
N SER A 255 -1.33 -22.70 24.80
CA SER A 255 -2.33 -23.69 25.22
C SER A 255 -3.75 -23.10 25.28
#